data_970baada4b551db0635a3d93be0cd9b6
#
_entry.id   970baada4b551db0635a3d93be0cd9b6
#
_cell.length_a   1.000
_cell.length_b   1.000
_cell.length_c   1.000
_cell.angle_alpha   90.00
_cell.angle_beta   90.00
_cell.angle_gamma   90.00
#
_symmetry.space_group_name_H-M   'P 1'
#
loop_
_entity.id
_entity.type
_entity.pdbx_description
1 polymer ?
#
loop_
_entity_poly.entity_id
_entity_poly.type
_entity_poly.pdbx_seq_one_letter_code
_entity_poly.pdbx_strand_id
1 'polypeptide(L)'
;MGPASPVTAGRVLVVDDDDYVRDVTGMILEEMGYHVRTTKSGFEALRWLGEESYDLLVLDVKMPEIDGPSLDRAVVARWSEAAPRVLFVSGFGEADCHAGALIVPPDVPLLFKPFTVDELQAAIDRVLASG
;
A
#
# COMPACT_ATOMS: atom_id res chain seq x y z
N MET A 1 -13.74 8.73 24.33
CA MET A 1 -13.58 8.49 24.03
C MET A 1 -13.09 8.32 23.66
N GLY A 2 -12.91 8.47 23.59
CA GLY A 2 -12.67 8.25 23.19
C GLY A 2 -12.30 8.13 22.51
N PRO A 3 -12.16 8.14 22.35
CA PRO A 3 -11.77 8.10 21.65
C PRO A 3 -11.42 7.81 20.90
N ALA A 4 -11.40 7.73 20.74
CA ALA A 4 -11.12 7.49 20.05
C ALA A 4 -11.05 7.06 19.24
N SER A 5 -11.18 7.03 19.02
CA SER A 5 -11.11 6.67 18.31
C SER A 5 -10.92 6.26 17.51
N PRO A 6 -11.04 6.37 17.31
CA PRO A 6 -10.86 6.08 16.40
C PRO A 6 -10.34 5.72 15.59
N VAL A 7 -10.09 5.85 15.97
CA VAL A 7 -9.57 5.82 15.34
C VAL A 7 -9.35 5.02 14.72
N THR A 8 -9.82 4.66 14.99
CA THR A 8 -9.67 3.94 14.39
C THR A 8 -9.57 3.76 13.28
N ALA A 9 -8.79 4.06 13.12
CA ALA A 9 -8.27 3.97 11.81
C ALA A 9 -8.34 2.58 11.33
N GLY A 10 -8.24 2.22 10.25
CA GLY A 10 -8.41 0.88 9.75
C GLY A 10 -7.15 0.06 9.82
N ARG A 11 -7.14 -1.01 9.07
CA ARG A 11 -6.00 -1.89 8.89
C ARG A 11 -5.28 -1.58 7.60
N VAL A 12 -3.97 -1.57 7.67
CA VAL A 12 -3.12 -1.32 6.50
C VAL A 12 -2.15 -2.48 6.35
N LEU A 13 -2.01 -2.95 5.13
CA LEU A 13 -1.02 -3.96 4.80
C LEU A 13 0.05 -3.30 3.93
N VAL A 14 1.30 -3.36 4.39
CA VAL A 14 2.44 -2.80 3.65
C VAL A 14 3.21 -3.94 3.02
N VAL A 15 3.40 -3.87 1.71
CA VAL A 15 4.12 -4.88 0.96
C VAL A 15 5.29 -4.20 0.25
N ASP A 16 6.50 -4.46 0.71
CA ASP A 16 7.70 -3.82 0.18
C ASP A 16 8.89 -4.73 0.47
N ASP A 17 9.70 -5.01 -0.53
CA ASP A 17 10.86 -5.88 -0.34
C ASP A 17 12.06 -5.17 0.28
N ASP A 18 12.02 -3.86 0.37
CA ASP A 18 13.06 -3.07 1.04
C ASP A 18 12.78 -3.03 2.53
N ASP A 19 13.62 -3.68 3.32
CA ASP A 19 13.42 -3.81 4.76
C ASP A 19 13.31 -2.47 5.46
N TYR A 20 14.19 -1.53 5.10
CA TYR A 20 14.19 -0.22 5.75
C TYR A 20 12.90 0.56 5.44
N VAL A 21 12.55 0.64 4.17
CA VAL A 21 11.34 1.37 3.76
C VAL A 21 10.10 0.73 4.37
N ARG A 22 10.05 -0.60 4.37
CA ARG A 22 8.92 -1.32 4.94
C ARG A 22 8.75 -1.01 6.43
N ASP A 23 9.86 -1.06 7.18
CA ASP A 23 9.81 -0.80 8.62
C ASP A 23 9.42 0.64 8.93
N VAL A 24 10.02 1.59 8.22
CA VAL A 24 9.72 3.01 8.43
C VAL A 24 8.28 3.31 8.07
N THR A 25 7.81 2.80 6.95
CA THR A 25 6.43 3.01 6.53
C THR A 25 5.46 2.47 7.58
N GLY A 26 5.72 1.27 8.07
CA GLY A 26 4.89 0.67 9.11
C GLY A 26 4.85 1.50 10.37
N MET A 27 6.00 2.02 10.81
CA MET A 27 6.07 2.84 12.01
C MET A 27 5.27 4.13 11.86
N ILE A 28 5.39 4.78 10.70
CA ILE A 28 4.66 6.02 10.45
C ILE A 28 3.16 5.76 10.50
N LEU A 29 2.70 4.69 9.86
CA LEU A 29 1.29 4.35 9.82
C LEU A 29 0.76 4.00 11.20
N GLU A 30 1.55 3.32 12.02
CA GLU A 30 1.14 3.02 13.39
C GLU A 30 1.01 4.28 14.20
N GLU A 31 1.89 5.24 14.01
CA GLU A 31 1.79 6.52 14.71
C GLU A 31 0.56 7.32 14.27
N MET A 32 0.09 7.08 13.05
CA MET A 32 -1.14 7.71 12.56
C MET A 32 -2.39 7.03 13.09
N GLY A 33 -2.24 5.93 13.83
CA GLY A 33 -3.36 5.24 14.45
C GLY A 33 -3.83 3.99 13.74
N TYR A 34 -3.17 3.57 12.66
CA TYR A 34 -3.56 2.38 11.92
C TYR A 34 -3.02 1.11 12.57
N HIS A 35 -3.73 0.02 12.36
CA HIS A 35 -3.22 -1.32 12.65
C HIS A 35 -2.49 -1.80 11.41
N VAL A 36 -1.20 -2.07 11.55
CA VAL A 36 -0.35 -2.33 10.39
C VAL A 36 0.25 -3.72 10.44
N ARG A 37 0.20 -4.40 9.31
CA ARG A 37 1.01 -5.59 9.10
C ARG A 37 1.92 -5.32 7.91
N THR A 38 3.10 -5.89 7.93
CA THR A 38 4.07 -5.67 6.87
C THR A 38 4.61 -7.00 6.39
N THR A 39 4.90 -7.08 5.10
CA THR A 39 5.53 -8.25 4.52
C THR A 39 6.37 -7.84 3.32
N LYS A 40 7.35 -8.66 3.01
CA LYS A 40 8.16 -8.46 1.80
C LYS A 40 7.68 -9.33 0.64
N SER A 41 6.69 -10.17 0.87
CA SER A 41 6.21 -11.15 -0.10
C SER A 41 4.81 -10.84 -0.57
N GLY A 42 4.65 -10.67 -1.89
CA GLY A 42 3.33 -10.46 -2.47
C GLY A 42 2.43 -11.67 -2.30
N PHE A 43 3.00 -12.88 -2.32
CA PHE A 43 2.20 -14.09 -2.12
C PHE A 43 1.71 -14.21 -0.69
N GLU A 44 2.54 -13.83 0.28
CA GLU A 44 2.11 -13.80 1.68
C GLU A 44 0.99 -12.77 1.87
N ALA A 45 1.10 -11.63 1.20
CA ALA A 45 0.07 -10.61 1.25
C ALA A 45 -1.27 -11.15 0.75
N LEU A 46 -1.27 -11.90 -0.35
CA LEU A 46 -2.49 -12.52 -0.85
C LEU A 46 -3.11 -13.48 0.15
N ARG A 47 -2.28 -14.24 0.84
CA ARG A 47 -2.77 -15.15 1.87
C ARG A 47 -3.43 -14.40 3.02
N TRP A 48 -2.77 -13.33 3.49
CA TRP A 48 -3.31 -12.55 4.61
C TRP A 48 -4.59 -11.83 4.22
N LEU A 49 -4.69 -11.37 2.96
CA LEU A 49 -5.91 -10.72 2.48
C LEU A 49 -7.09 -11.69 2.46
N GLY A 50 -6.82 -12.99 2.33
CA GLY A 50 -7.86 -14.00 2.43
C GLY A 50 -8.27 -14.32 3.86
N GLU A 51 -7.46 -13.92 4.83
CA GLU A 51 -7.71 -14.21 6.25
C GLU A 51 -8.32 -13.03 7.00
N GLU A 52 -7.96 -11.81 6.61
CA GLU A 52 -8.38 -10.60 7.30
C GLU A 52 -8.73 -9.50 6.30
N SER A 53 -9.60 -8.60 6.72
CA SER A 53 -9.94 -7.42 5.91
C SER A 53 -8.90 -6.32 6.12
N TYR A 54 -8.58 -5.61 5.05
CA TYR A 54 -7.70 -4.44 5.10
C TYR A 54 -8.38 -3.29 4.38
N ASP A 55 -8.15 -2.08 4.87
CA ASP A 55 -8.72 -0.88 4.27
C ASP A 55 -7.79 -0.27 3.23
N LEU A 56 -6.50 -0.53 3.37
CA LEU A 56 -5.48 0.07 2.51
C LEU A 56 -4.33 -0.90 2.29
N LEU A 57 -3.88 -0.97 1.06
CA LEU A 57 -2.63 -1.64 0.70
C LEU A 57 -1.63 -0.59 0.28
N VAL A 58 -0.44 -0.64 0.87
CA VAL A 58 0.69 0.16 0.40
C VAL A 58 1.62 -0.80 -0.30
N LEU A 59 1.70 -0.71 -1.62
CA LEU A 59 2.39 -1.69 -2.45
C LEU A 59 3.58 -1.09 -3.16
N ASP A 60 4.74 -1.70 -2.98
CA ASP A 60 5.91 -1.37 -3.78
C ASP A 60 5.64 -1.82 -5.22
N VAL A 61 5.95 -0.97 -6.18
CA VAL A 61 5.75 -1.28 -7.59
C VAL A 61 6.64 -2.42 -8.04
N LYS A 62 7.90 -2.40 -7.61
CA LYS A 62 8.90 -3.32 -8.10
C LYS A 62 9.36 -4.28 -7.01
N MET A 63 8.91 -5.51 -7.10
CA MET A 63 9.25 -6.55 -6.13
C MET A 63 9.62 -7.82 -6.87
N PRO A 64 10.44 -8.69 -6.26
CA PRO A 64 10.67 -10.01 -6.84
C PRO A 64 9.41 -10.85 -6.77
N GLU A 65 9.34 -11.88 -7.55
CA GLU A 65 8.24 -12.83 -7.61
C GLU A 65 6.97 -12.25 -8.25
N ILE A 66 6.33 -11.29 -7.58
CA ILE A 66 5.14 -10.65 -8.12
C ILE A 66 5.22 -9.15 -7.85
N ASP A 67 5.16 -8.34 -8.89
CA ASP A 67 5.24 -6.89 -8.76
C ASP A 67 3.92 -6.30 -8.22
N GLY A 68 3.99 -5.03 -7.79
CA GLY A 68 2.83 -4.36 -7.21
C GLY A 68 1.62 -4.33 -8.11
N PRO A 69 1.73 -3.86 -9.36
CA PRO A 69 0.56 -3.83 -10.26
C PRO A 69 -0.04 -5.20 -10.52
N SER A 70 0.78 -6.25 -10.64
CA SER A 70 0.28 -7.60 -10.82
C SER A 70 -0.44 -8.09 -9.59
N LEU A 71 0.10 -7.78 -8.41
CA LEU A 71 -0.54 -8.11 -7.15
C LEU A 71 -1.89 -7.41 -7.03
N ASP A 72 -1.94 -6.14 -7.36
CA ASP A 72 -3.19 -5.38 -7.32
C ASP A 72 -4.24 -6.00 -8.23
N ARG A 73 -3.86 -6.40 -9.44
CA ARG A 73 -4.80 -7.06 -10.36
C ARG A 73 -5.34 -8.36 -9.77
N ALA A 74 -4.48 -9.12 -9.11
CA ALA A 74 -4.91 -10.36 -8.46
C ALA A 74 -5.88 -10.09 -7.32
N VAL A 75 -5.63 -9.05 -6.55
CA VAL A 75 -6.49 -8.66 -5.43
C VAL A 75 -7.86 -8.23 -5.95
N VAL A 76 -7.90 -7.38 -6.96
CA VAL A 76 -9.16 -6.92 -7.54
C VAL A 76 -9.93 -8.09 -8.15
N ALA A 77 -9.23 -9.00 -8.82
CA ALA A 77 -9.88 -10.17 -9.43
C ALA A 77 -10.53 -11.07 -8.39
N ARG A 78 -9.92 -11.20 -7.20
CA ARG A 78 -10.44 -12.09 -6.16
C ARG A 78 -11.53 -11.45 -5.30
N TRP A 79 -11.41 -10.18 -5.00
CA TRP A 79 -12.28 -9.54 -4.01
C TRP A 79 -13.14 -8.41 -4.56
N SER A 80 -12.86 -7.95 -5.77
CA SER A 80 -13.66 -6.90 -6.44
C SER A 80 -13.95 -5.72 -5.52
N GLU A 81 -15.21 -5.49 -5.18
CA GLU A 81 -15.60 -4.35 -4.36
C GLU A 81 -15.10 -4.43 -2.92
N ALA A 82 -14.80 -5.64 -2.46
CA ALA A 82 -14.25 -5.83 -1.12
C ALA A 82 -12.73 -5.63 -1.09
N ALA A 83 -12.11 -5.40 -2.24
CA ALA A 83 -10.68 -5.17 -2.29
C ALA A 83 -10.33 -3.87 -1.57
N PRO A 84 -9.22 -3.84 -0.82
CA PRO A 84 -8.78 -2.61 -0.18
C PRO A 84 -8.34 -1.58 -1.21
N ARG A 85 -8.28 -0.33 -0.79
CA ARG A 85 -7.72 0.71 -1.62
C ARG A 85 -6.21 0.54 -1.69
N VAL A 86 -5.61 1.07 -2.75
CA VAL A 86 -4.20 0.83 -3.01
C VAL A 86 -3.45 2.15 -3.19
N LEU A 87 -2.31 2.26 -2.54
CA LEU A 87 -1.31 3.30 -2.78
C LEU A 87 -0.06 2.60 -3.27
N PHE A 88 0.38 2.92 -4.47
CA PHE A 88 1.63 2.40 -4.99
C PHE A 88 2.81 3.26 -4.55
N VAL A 89 3.93 2.62 -4.27
CA VAL A 89 5.17 3.31 -3.90
C VAL A 89 6.28 2.83 -4.84
N SER A 90 7.01 3.77 -5.41
CA SER A 90 8.08 3.44 -6.36
C SER A 90 9.39 4.10 -5.95
N GLY A 91 10.48 3.35 -6.08
CA GLY A 91 11.81 3.86 -5.73
C GLY A 91 12.55 4.51 -6.88
N PHE A 92 12.03 4.44 -8.09
CA PHE A 92 12.80 4.85 -9.26
C PHE A 92 12.21 6.04 -10.00
N GLY A 93 11.13 6.60 -9.50
CA GLY A 93 10.51 7.71 -10.15
C GLY A 93 9.64 7.30 -11.33
N GLU A 94 9.16 8.30 -12.02
CA GLU A 94 8.16 8.12 -13.05
C GLU A 94 8.63 7.27 -14.22
N ALA A 95 9.87 7.45 -14.64
CA ALA A 95 10.40 6.72 -15.79
C ALA A 95 10.37 5.22 -15.59
N ASP A 96 10.62 4.77 -14.37
CA ASP A 96 10.64 3.35 -14.07
C ASP A 96 9.24 2.74 -14.12
N CYS A 97 8.23 3.54 -13.82
CA CYS A 97 6.85 3.08 -13.81
C CYS A 97 6.26 3.04 -15.20
N HIS A 98 6.77 3.84 -16.13
CA HIS A 98 6.18 3.98 -17.45
C HIS A 98 7.00 3.38 -18.58
N ALA A 99 8.22 2.96 -18.31
CA ALA A 99 9.13 2.53 -19.36
C ALA A 99 9.14 1.01 -19.50
N GLY A 100 8.03 0.44 -19.76
CA GLY A 100 8.04 -0.91 -20.24
C GLY A 100 7.51 -1.95 -19.27
N ALA A 101 8.33 -2.50 -18.40
CA ALA A 101 7.94 -3.74 -17.71
C ALA A 101 6.81 -3.57 -16.70
N LEU A 102 6.77 -2.44 -16.00
CA LEU A 102 5.79 -2.23 -14.94
C LEU A 102 4.90 -1.04 -15.28
N ILE A 103 3.60 -1.29 -15.35
CA ILE A 103 2.62 -0.27 -15.67
C ILE A 103 1.69 -0.07 -14.48
N VAL A 104 1.70 1.14 -13.94
CA VAL A 104 0.78 1.55 -12.89
C VAL A 104 -0.39 2.25 -13.58
N PRO A 105 -1.64 1.88 -13.28
CA PRO A 105 -2.78 2.57 -13.87
C PRO A 105 -2.72 4.07 -13.60
N PRO A 106 -3.02 4.91 -14.58
CA PRO A 106 -2.81 6.35 -14.46
C PRO A 106 -3.66 7.04 -13.40
N ASP A 107 -4.76 6.44 -13.03
CA ASP A 107 -5.68 7.01 -12.05
C ASP A 107 -5.42 6.51 -10.62
N VAL A 108 -4.44 5.64 -10.44
CA VAL A 108 -4.11 5.09 -9.12
C VAL A 108 -3.03 5.95 -8.48
N PRO A 109 -3.18 6.33 -7.22
CA PRO A 109 -2.17 7.14 -6.54
C PRO A 109 -0.81 6.46 -6.47
N LEU A 110 0.23 7.24 -6.69
CA LEU A 110 1.59 6.75 -6.71
C LEU A 110 2.46 7.71 -5.90
N LEU A 111 3.27 7.18 -5.00
CA LEU A 111 4.18 7.96 -4.17
C LEU A 111 5.59 7.50 -4.46
N PHE A 112 6.49 8.45 -4.69
CA PHE A 112 7.88 8.14 -4.99
C PHE A 112 8.76 8.13 -3.74
N LYS A 113 9.67 7.18 -3.66
CA LYS A 113 10.69 7.14 -2.63
C LYS A 113 11.86 8.05 -3.00
N PRO A 114 12.52 8.69 -2.04
CA PRO A 114 12.15 8.77 -0.64
C PRO A 114 11.00 9.75 -0.45
N PHE A 115 10.15 9.47 0.51
CA PHE A 115 9.03 10.35 0.82
C PHE A 115 9.11 10.78 2.28
N THR A 116 8.51 11.94 2.56
CA THR A 116 8.41 12.44 3.94
C THR A 116 7.15 11.89 4.58
N VAL A 117 7.06 12.05 5.91
CA VAL A 117 5.85 11.69 6.66
C VAL A 117 4.64 12.43 6.10
N ASP A 118 4.81 13.73 5.82
CA ASP A 118 3.72 14.54 5.31
C ASP A 118 3.27 14.08 3.93
N GLU A 119 4.21 13.71 3.07
CA GLU A 119 3.88 13.20 1.74
C GLU A 119 3.11 11.88 1.82
N LEU A 120 3.53 10.99 2.69
CA LEU A 120 2.84 9.72 2.89
C LEU A 120 1.43 9.97 3.42
N GLN A 121 1.30 10.83 4.42
CA GLN A 121 0.00 11.13 4.99
C GLN A 121 -0.93 11.74 3.97
N ALA A 122 -0.44 12.70 3.17
CA ALA A 122 -1.25 13.33 2.14
C ALA A 122 -1.72 12.31 1.09
N ALA A 123 -0.83 11.39 0.72
CA ALA A 123 -1.17 10.36 -0.26
C ALA A 123 -2.25 9.43 0.29
N ILE A 124 -2.12 9.03 1.54
CA ILE A 124 -3.11 8.15 2.19
C ILE A 124 -4.45 8.85 2.28
N ASP A 125 -4.46 10.11 2.70
CA ASP A 125 -5.69 10.87 2.81
C ASP A 125 -6.41 10.95 1.46
N ARG A 126 -5.63 11.15 0.39
CA ARG A 126 -6.19 11.23 -0.95
C ARG A 126 -6.80 9.89 -1.37
N VAL A 127 -6.11 8.79 -1.10
CA VAL A 127 -6.59 7.46 -1.44
C VAL A 127 -7.88 7.15 -0.70
N LEU A 128 -7.92 7.40 0.60
CA LEU A 128 -9.08 7.06 1.42
C LEU A 128 -10.26 8.00 1.16
N ALA A 129 -9.99 9.24 0.73
CA ALA A 129 -11.06 10.18 0.44
C ALA A 129 -11.74 9.94 -0.89
N SER A 130 -11.06 9.25 -1.82
CA SER A 130 -11.59 9.08 -3.17
C SER A 130 -12.67 8.01 -3.26
N GLY A 131 -13.14 7.59 -2.16
CA GLY A 131 -14.25 6.79 -1.99
C GLY A 131 -14.84 5.94 -2.92
#